data_ef64291cb3b649f6627ae77a9fcc4366
#
_entry.id   ef64291cb3b649f6627ae77a9fcc4366
#
_cell.length_a   1.000
_cell.length_b   1.000
_cell.length_c   1.000
_cell.angle_alpha   90.00
_cell.angle_beta   90.00
_cell.angle_gamma   90.00
#
_symmetry.space_group_name_H-M   'P 1'
#
loop_
_entity.id
_entity.type
_entity.pdbx_description
1 polymer ?
#
loop_
_entity_poly.entity_id
_entity_poly.type
_entity_poly.pdbx_seq_one_letter_code
_entity_poly.pdbx_strand_id
1 'polypeptide(L)'
;MNYELTIIGAGPGGYQTALYAANHDVKVTIYEESELGGTCLNSGCIPTKTLLHEAAEGKLSLAEAMERKDAVVSQLRGGVEQLLSHPNITLVRQHADVADVIAEGGNVIIATGSEPKILPIEGAGEPYVVTSEKLLAASPAEGLATDSVSRRLVIIGAGVIGMEMACIYSAYGYDVSVVEYLSECLPVLDSDIAKRLRKTLEKRGIEFYMQSSVEKIADNVVFFSRKGKQQQVPADLVLMATGRAPRISGFGLENTAIEHSPRGIVVDDDMQTTQKGVYAIGDVNARCMLAHAAEYQGRRAVNHMLGIKDSIRLDVMPSAVFTIPEAASVGLSEDQCKEQNIAHKVLKSFYRANGKALAMNATDGMLKLMVSTDDDRLLGCHVYGAHAADIVQEVSVLMCCDATLTQLRDMVHIHPTLSEVLSAAL
;
A
#
# COMPACT_ATOMS: atom_id res chain seq x y z
N MET A 1 -28.89 -1.21 -24.12
CA MET A 1 -29.43 -1.45 -22.75
C MET A 1 -28.95 -0.30 -21.90
N ASN A 2 -29.83 0.34 -21.13
CA ASN A 2 -29.37 1.32 -20.15
C ASN A 2 -28.86 0.56 -18.94
N TYR A 3 -27.56 0.51 -18.76
CA TYR A 3 -26.97 -0.06 -17.56
C TYR A 3 -26.94 1.01 -16.46
N GLU A 4 -27.37 0.62 -15.27
CA GLU A 4 -27.28 1.43 -14.05
C GLU A 4 -26.32 0.74 -13.06
N LEU A 5 -25.47 1.54 -12.44
CA LEU A 5 -24.47 1.07 -11.47
C LEU A 5 -24.46 1.99 -10.26
N THR A 6 -24.62 1.40 -9.08
CA THR A 6 -24.42 2.12 -7.82
C THR A 6 -23.11 1.70 -7.18
N ILE A 7 -22.30 2.67 -6.75
CA ILE A 7 -21.00 2.45 -6.10
C ILE A 7 -21.05 3.04 -4.69
N ILE A 8 -20.64 2.26 -3.70
CA ILE A 8 -20.58 2.69 -2.29
C ILE A 8 -19.12 2.87 -1.89
N GLY A 9 -18.72 4.14 -1.70
CA GLY A 9 -17.37 4.59 -1.40
C GLY A 9 -16.65 5.20 -2.61
N ALA A 10 -16.11 6.42 -2.44
CA ALA A 10 -15.36 7.17 -3.46
C ALA A 10 -13.84 7.19 -3.18
N GLY A 11 -13.30 6.11 -2.65
CA GLY A 11 -11.85 5.83 -2.63
C GLY A 11 -11.33 5.53 -4.05
N PRO A 12 -10.01 5.22 -4.23
CA PRO A 12 -9.41 4.97 -5.55
C PRO A 12 -10.16 3.93 -6.38
N GLY A 13 -10.58 2.84 -5.76
CA GLY A 13 -11.41 1.83 -6.43
C GLY A 13 -12.74 2.40 -6.91
N GLY A 14 -13.47 3.12 -6.05
CA GLY A 14 -14.80 3.62 -6.36
C GLY A 14 -14.81 4.71 -7.42
N TYR A 15 -14.05 5.81 -7.24
CA TYR A 15 -14.11 6.93 -8.19
C TYR A 15 -13.51 6.58 -9.56
N GLN A 16 -12.44 5.77 -9.62
CA GLN A 16 -11.88 5.31 -10.90
C GLN A 16 -12.84 4.37 -11.62
N THR A 17 -13.51 3.49 -10.89
CA THR A 17 -14.53 2.61 -11.44
C THR A 17 -15.73 3.38 -11.96
N ALA A 18 -16.18 4.42 -11.23
CA ALA A 18 -17.25 5.30 -11.68
C ALA A 18 -16.92 5.98 -13.01
N LEU A 19 -15.70 6.50 -13.13
CA LEU A 19 -15.22 7.10 -14.38
C LEU A 19 -15.14 6.08 -15.51
N TYR A 20 -14.58 4.90 -15.23
CA TYR A 20 -14.47 3.83 -16.22
C TYR A 20 -15.85 3.41 -16.75
N ALA A 21 -16.83 3.17 -15.86
CA ALA A 21 -18.19 2.82 -16.22
C ALA A 21 -18.90 3.95 -16.99
N ALA A 22 -18.75 5.20 -16.54
CA ALA A 22 -19.36 6.36 -17.19
C ALA A 22 -18.85 6.58 -18.63
N ASN A 23 -17.56 6.29 -18.88
CA ASN A 23 -16.96 6.31 -20.22
C ASN A 23 -17.42 5.14 -21.12
N HIS A 24 -18.13 4.15 -20.56
CA HIS A 24 -18.82 3.07 -21.28
C HIS A 24 -20.34 3.27 -21.30
N ASP A 25 -20.80 4.52 -21.22
CA ASP A 25 -22.22 4.93 -21.28
C ASP A 25 -23.08 4.33 -20.15
N VAL A 26 -22.48 3.92 -19.03
CA VAL A 26 -23.21 3.48 -17.83
C VAL A 26 -23.61 4.70 -17.01
N LYS A 27 -24.86 4.72 -16.51
CA LYS A 27 -25.30 5.69 -15.50
C LYS A 27 -24.84 5.24 -14.15
N VAL A 28 -24.05 6.08 -13.48
CA VAL A 28 -23.42 5.74 -12.20
C VAL A 28 -23.95 6.67 -11.10
N THR A 29 -24.41 6.07 -10.01
CA THR A 29 -24.59 6.77 -8.73
C THR A 29 -23.47 6.36 -7.79
N ILE A 30 -22.71 7.31 -7.26
CA ILE A 30 -21.63 7.04 -6.31
C ILE A 30 -21.90 7.73 -4.97
N TYR A 31 -21.90 6.95 -3.91
CA TYR A 31 -22.10 7.41 -2.53
C TYR A 31 -20.77 7.59 -1.81
N GLU A 32 -20.61 8.70 -1.10
CA GLU A 32 -19.47 8.97 -0.21
C GLU A 32 -19.92 9.73 1.03
N GLU A 33 -19.68 9.18 2.20
CA GLU A 33 -20.07 9.79 3.48
C GLU A 33 -19.01 10.77 4.04
N SER A 34 -17.78 10.68 3.51
CA SER A 34 -16.62 11.44 3.97
C SER A 34 -15.99 12.25 2.83
N GLU A 35 -14.67 12.38 2.85
CA GLU A 35 -13.93 13.11 1.83
C GLU A 35 -13.64 12.25 0.60
N LEU A 36 -13.79 12.85 -0.59
CA LEU A 36 -13.47 12.19 -1.87
C LEU A 36 -12.01 11.73 -1.92
N GLY A 37 -11.78 10.59 -2.58
CA GLY A 37 -10.46 10.01 -2.72
C GLY A 37 -10.09 8.99 -1.64
N GLY A 38 -10.95 8.82 -0.61
CA GLY A 38 -10.80 7.80 0.44
C GLY A 38 -9.47 7.87 1.18
N THR A 39 -9.10 6.77 1.84
CA THR A 39 -7.87 6.67 2.67
C THR A 39 -6.61 7.03 1.87
N CYS A 40 -6.45 6.51 0.66
CA CYS A 40 -5.21 6.70 -0.12
C CYS A 40 -4.89 8.19 -0.34
N LEU A 41 -5.88 9.00 -0.72
CA LEU A 41 -5.67 10.41 -1.01
C LEU A 41 -5.61 11.25 0.26
N ASN A 42 -6.45 10.97 1.27
CA ASN A 42 -6.64 11.86 2.39
C ASN A 42 -5.74 11.55 3.60
N SER A 43 -5.48 10.25 3.87
CA SER A 43 -4.78 9.81 5.09
C SER A 43 -3.89 8.56 4.86
N GLY A 44 -3.43 8.36 3.63
CA GLY A 44 -2.63 7.18 3.26
C GLY A 44 -1.49 7.50 2.30
N CYS A 45 -1.61 7.01 1.06
CA CYS A 45 -0.52 7.04 0.08
C CYS A 45 0.00 8.46 -0.20
N ILE A 46 -0.90 9.37 -0.58
CA ILE A 46 -0.50 10.71 -1.03
C ILE A 46 0.15 11.53 0.09
N PRO A 47 -0.48 11.70 1.27
CA PRO A 47 0.16 12.43 2.36
C PRO A 47 1.48 11.81 2.81
N THR A 48 1.57 10.48 2.88
CA THR A 48 2.81 9.78 3.25
C THR A 48 3.92 10.03 2.23
N LYS A 49 3.63 9.92 0.92
CA LYS A 49 4.65 10.11 -0.14
C LYS A 49 5.10 11.55 -0.24
N THR A 50 4.21 12.51 0.03
CA THR A 50 4.60 13.93 0.15
C THR A 50 5.60 14.11 1.30
N LEU A 51 5.30 13.58 2.48
CA LEU A 51 6.21 13.69 3.63
C LEU A 51 7.54 12.95 3.41
N LEU A 52 7.52 11.78 2.76
CA LEU A 52 8.76 11.05 2.42
C LEU A 52 9.63 11.81 1.45
N HIS A 53 9.03 12.47 0.44
CA HIS A 53 9.77 13.31 -0.50
C HIS A 53 10.43 14.50 0.23
N GLU A 54 9.67 15.23 1.05
CA GLU A 54 10.21 16.37 1.80
C GLU A 54 11.27 15.93 2.82
N ALA A 55 11.09 14.79 3.45
CA ALA A 55 12.06 14.18 4.37
C ALA A 55 13.37 13.78 3.64
N ALA A 56 13.27 13.29 2.40
CA ALA A 56 14.45 12.95 1.58
C ALA A 56 15.20 14.19 1.08
N GLU A 57 14.48 15.26 0.73
CA GLU A 57 15.06 16.55 0.32
C GLU A 57 15.71 17.29 1.50
N GLY A 58 15.16 17.16 2.72
CA GLY A 58 15.70 17.76 3.94
C GLY A 58 15.71 19.30 3.94
N LYS A 59 14.80 19.93 3.19
CA LYS A 59 14.75 21.39 3.01
C LYS A 59 13.71 22.07 3.90
N LEU A 60 12.63 21.35 4.23
CA LEU A 60 11.52 21.84 5.05
C LEU A 60 11.59 21.28 6.45
N SER A 61 11.14 22.04 7.44
CA SER A 61 10.81 21.52 8.75
C SER A 61 9.61 20.55 8.65
N LEU A 62 9.37 19.74 9.68
CA LEU A 62 8.20 18.85 9.70
C LEU A 62 6.90 19.64 9.60
N ALA A 63 6.81 20.81 10.25
CA ALA A 63 5.64 21.67 10.18
C ALA A 63 5.35 22.16 8.74
N GLU A 64 6.36 22.68 8.05
CA GLU A 64 6.24 23.11 6.65
C GLU A 64 5.93 21.93 5.71
N ALA A 65 6.50 20.75 5.96
CA ALA A 65 6.20 19.54 5.19
C ALA A 65 4.74 19.09 5.39
N MET A 66 4.19 19.24 6.60
CA MET A 66 2.77 18.98 6.88
C MET A 66 1.86 19.96 6.13
N GLU A 67 2.17 21.26 6.11
CA GLU A 67 1.44 22.26 5.33
C GLU A 67 1.49 21.94 3.82
N ARG A 68 2.68 21.55 3.31
CA ARG A 68 2.84 21.13 1.92
C ARG A 68 1.99 19.89 1.61
N LYS A 69 1.97 18.90 2.50
CA LYS A 69 1.13 17.71 2.41
C LYS A 69 -0.35 18.08 2.30
N ASP A 70 -0.84 19.00 3.14
CA ASP A 70 -2.25 19.42 3.13
C ASP A 70 -2.61 20.14 1.83
N ALA A 71 -1.71 20.96 1.29
CA ALA A 71 -1.90 21.61 0.00
C ALA A 71 -2.02 20.59 -1.14
N VAL A 72 -1.15 19.56 -1.18
CA VAL A 72 -1.19 18.49 -2.19
C VAL A 72 -2.50 17.70 -2.10
N VAL A 73 -2.90 17.30 -0.90
CA VAL A 73 -4.15 16.56 -0.67
C VAL A 73 -5.35 17.39 -1.13
N SER A 74 -5.42 18.67 -0.76
CA SER A 74 -6.50 19.57 -1.16
C SER A 74 -6.59 19.74 -2.67
N GLN A 75 -5.46 19.93 -3.34
CA GLN A 75 -5.41 20.04 -4.81
C GLN A 75 -5.93 18.78 -5.51
N LEU A 76 -5.49 17.60 -5.06
CA LEU A 76 -5.90 16.32 -5.67
C LEU A 76 -7.37 16.00 -5.37
N ARG A 77 -7.88 16.36 -4.18
CA ARG A 77 -9.30 16.22 -3.85
C ARG A 77 -10.18 17.03 -4.80
N GLY A 78 -9.80 18.29 -5.08
CA GLY A 78 -10.47 19.11 -6.10
C GLY A 78 -10.42 18.49 -7.48
N GLY A 79 -9.32 17.83 -7.86
CA GLY A 79 -9.21 17.07 -9.10
C GLY A 79 -10.20 15.90 -9.17
N VAL A 80 -10.35 15.12 -8.08
CA VAL A 80 -11.32 14.00 -8.02
C VAL A 80 -12.75 14.54 -8.12
N GLU A 81 -13.08 15.65 -7.47
CA GLU A 81 -14.40 16.27 -7.56
C GLU A 81 -14.72 16.71 -9.00
N GLN A 82 -13.75 17.30 -9.70
CA GLN A 82 -13.90 17.66 -11.11
C GLN A 82 -14.11 16.42 -12.00
N LEU A 83 -13.39 15.33 -11.76
CA LEU A 83 -13.57 14.07 -12.50
C LEU A 83 -14.97 13.49 -12.30
N LEU A 84 -15.49 13.54 -11.06
CA LEU A 84 -16.84 13.05 -10.74
C LEU A 84 -17.97 13.97 -11.25
N SER A 85 -17.66 15.14 -11.82
CA SER A 85 -18.63 16.00 -12.51
C SER A 85 -19.03 15.50 -13.91
N HIS A 86 -18.65 14.26 -14.26
CA HIS A 86 -19.01 13.63 -15.54
C HIS A 86 -20.54 13.51 -15.71
N PRO A 87 -21.13 13.76 -16.93
CA PRO A 87 -22.59 13.79 -17.15
C PRO A 87 -23.31 12.47 -16.79
N ASN A 88 -22.60 11.34 -16.82
CA ASN A 88 -23.13 10.04 -16.46
C ASN A 88 -22.91 9.66 -14.99
N ILE A 89 -22.38 10.57 -14.16
CA ILE A 89 -22.10 10.30 -12.73
C ILE A 89 -22.97 11.22 -11.88
N THR A 90 -23.66 10.63 -10.93
CA THR A 90 -24.35 11.34 -9.84
C THR A 90 -23.61 11.08 -8.54
N LEU A 91 -22.97 12.12 -7.99
CA LEU A 91 -22.31 12.05 -6.70
C LEU A 91 -23.29 12.35 -5.59
N VAL A 92 -23.42 11.44 -4.62
CA VAL A 92 -24.30 11.58 -3.45
C VAL A 92 -23.44 11.63 -2.18
N ARG A 93 -23.41 12.80 -1.53
CA ARG A 93 -22.63 13.07 -0.32
C ARG A 93 -23.38 12.61 0.92
N GLN A 94 -23.53 11.30 1.10
CA GLN A 94 -24.19 10.71 2.28
C GLN A 94 -23.79 9.26 2.47
N HIS A 95 -24.07 8.76 3.66
CA HIS A 95 -24.01 7.34 3.99
C HIS A 95 -24.98 6.53 3.09
N ALA A 96 -24.57 5.33 2.70
CA ALA A 96 -25.41 4.38 1.98
C ALA A 96 -25.40 3.03 2.70
N ASP A 97 -26.59 2.49 2.97
CA ASP A 97 -26.78 1.13 3.46
C ASP A 97 -26.77 0.16 2.25
N VAL A 98 -25.94 -0.88 2.32
CA VAL A 98 -25.78 -1.84 1.21
C VAL A 98 -27.08 -2.60 0.94
N ALA A 99 -27.82 -2.97 2.01
CA ALA A 99 -29.07 -3.70 1.84
C ALA A 99 -30.14 -2.85 1.16
N ASP A 100 -30.23 -1.55 1.51
CA ASP A 100 -31.17 -0.60 0.89
C ASP A 100 -30.82 -0.39 -0.59
N VAL A 101 -29.53 -0.14 -0.90
CA VAL A 101 -29.06 0.05 -2.29
C VAL A 101 -29.33 -1.20 -3.14
N ILE A 102 -29.12 -2.40 -2.60
CA ILE A 102 -29.42 -3.64 -3.32
C ILE A 102 -30.95 -3.78 -3.55
N ALA A 103 -31.78 -3.36 -2.60
CA ALA A 103 -33.23 -3.43 -2.72
C ALA A 103 -33.78 -2.47 -3.79
N GLU A 104 -33.11 -1.36 -4.09
CA GLU A 104 -33.44 -0.45 -5.19
C GLU A 104 -33.22 -1.10 -6.56
N GLY A 105 -32.40 -2.16 -6.65
CA GLY A 105 -32.11 -2.89 -7.88
C GLY A 105 -30.91 -2.34 -8.65
N GLY A 106 -30.61 -2.97 -9.78
CA GLY A 106 -29.42 -2.63 -10.59
C GLY A 106 -28.17 -3.38 -10.17
N ASN A 107 -27.02 -2.94 -10.71
CA ASN A 107 -25.72 -3.47 -10.29
C ASN A 107 -25.13 -2.61 -9.17
N VAL A 108 -24.45 -3.27 -8.21
CA VAL A 108 -23.87 -2.60 -7.06
C VAL A 108 -22.38 -2.96 -6.93
N ILE A 109 -21.55 -1.96 -6.67
CA ILE A 109 -20.14 -2.17 -6.31
C ILE A 109 -19.90 -1.64 -4.89
N ILE A 110 -19.45 -2.52 -4.00
CA ILE A 110 -19.05 -2.20 -2.63
C ILE A 110 -17.56 -1.87 -2.65
N ALA A 111 -17.20 -0.61 -2.35
CA ALA A 111 -15.83 -0.09 -2.36
C ALA A 111 -15.51 0.65 -1.05
N THR A 112 -16.00 0.12 0.08
CA THR A 112 -15.95 0.72 1.43
C THR A 112 -14.56 0.71 2.06
N GLY A 113 -13.59 0.02 1.45
CA GLY A 113 -12.18 0.07 1.83
C GLY A 113 -11.84 -0.67 3.11
N SER A 114 -10.98 -0.08 3.93
CA SER A 114 -10.43 -0.66 5.15
C SER A 114 -10.24 0.38 6.24
N GLU A 115 -9.97 -0.08 7.45
CA GLU A 115 -9.67 0.74 8.63
C GLU A 115 -8.38 0.25 9.33
N PRO A 116 -7.69 1.10 10.11
CA PRO A 116 -6.52 0.68 10.88
C PRO A 116 -6.88 -0.43 11.87
N LYS A 117 -6.06 -1.47 11.92
CA LYS A 117 -6.21 -2.56 12.88
C LYS A 117 -5.58 -2.16 14.21
N ILE A 118 -6.39 -2.07 15.26
CA ILE A 118 -5.93 -1.80 16.62
C ILE A 118 -5.77 -3.13 17.35
N LEU A 119 -4.59 -3.38 17.92
CA LEU A 119 -4.37 -4.56 18.75
C LEU A 119 -5.07 -4.39 20.10
N PRO A 120 -5.71 -5.44 20.63
CA PRO A 120 -6.38 -5.41 21.92
C PRO A 120 -5.36 -5.59 23.07
N ILE A 121 -4.41 -4.66 23.20
CA ILE A 121 -3.41 -4.64 24.25
C ILE A 121 -3.70 -3.55 25.27
N GLU A 122 -3.27 -3.78 26.53
CA GLU A 122 -3.42 -2.78 27.59
C GLU A 122 -2.71 -1.49 27.20
N GLY A 123 -3.39 -0.35 27.32
CA GLY A 123 -2.89 0.98 26.96
C GLY A 123 -2.99 1.33 25.47
N ALA A 124 -3.63 0.53 24.61
CA ALA A 124 -3.85 0.89 23.21
C ALA A 124 -4.73 2.15 23.03
N GLY A 125 -5.51 2.53 24.04
CA GLY A 125 -6.36 3.73 24.05
C GLY A 125 -5.71 4.96 24.67
N GLU A 126 -4.44 4.92 25.06
CA GLU A 126 -3.74 6.06 25.64
C GLU A 126 -3.66 7.23 24.63
N PRO A 127 -3.73 8.49 25.07
CA PRO A 127 -3.76 9.66 24.17
C PRO A 127 -2.56 9.76 23.22
N TYR A 128 -1.38 9.24 23.65
CA TYR A 128 -0.15 9.22 22.86
C TYR A 128 -0.02 7.99 21.97
N VAL A 129 -1.01 7.09 21.94
CA VAL A 129 -1.09 5.97 21.01
C VAL A 129 -2.00 6.39 19.84
N VAL A 130 -1.43 6.40 18.64
CA VAL A 130 -2.10 6.91 17.44
C VAL A 130 -2.05 5.90 16.30
N THR A 131 -2.99 6.02 15.35
CA THR A 131 -2.93 5.36 14.04
C THR A 131 -2.18 6.24 13.04
N SER A 132 -1.81 5.68 11.89
CA SER A 132 -1.22 6.44 10.79
C SER A 132 -2.16 7.55 10.29
N GLU A 133 -3.46 7.31 10.26
CA GLU A 133 -4.46 8.29 9.83
C GLU A 133 -4.47 9.50 10.76
N LYS A 134 -4.49 9.27 12.08
CA LYS A 134 -4.41 10.34 13.07
C LYS A 134 -3.08 11.09 13.02
N LEU A 135 -1.98 10.36 12.80
CA LEU A 135 -0.65 10.96 12.69
C LEU A 135 -0.49 11.86 11.46
N LEU A 136 -1.07 11.45 10.32
CA LEU A 136 -1.07 12.22 9.07
C LEU A 136 -2.06 13.42 9.10
N ALA A 137 -3.11 13.34 9.91
CA ALA A 137 -4.08 14.41 10.09
C ALA A 137 -3.64 15.46 11.13
N ALA A 138 -2.64 15.15 11.98
CA ALA A 138 -2.19 16.02 13.05
C ALA A 138 -1.72 17.37 12.52
N SER A 139 -2.20 18.45 13.15
CA SER A 139 -1.69 19.79 12.87
C SER A 139 -0.42 20.07 13.67
N PRO A 140 0.47 20.95 13.21
CA PRO A 140 1.61 21.43 13.99
C PRO A 140 1.23 21.95 15.38
N ALA A 141 0.02 22.55 15.49
CA ALA A 141 -0.49 23.10 16.75
C ALA A 141 -0.86 22.03 17.80
N GLU A 142 -1.10 20.78 17.40
CA GLU A 142 -1.46 19.68 18.31
C GLU A 142 -0.25 19.05 19.01
N GLY A 143 0.93 19.62 18.84
CA GLY A 143 2.14 19.18 19.52
C GLY A 143 2.72 17.85 19.01
N LEU A 144 2.10 17.19 18.04
CA LEU A 144 2.60 15.96 17.43
C LEU A 144 3.68 16.23 16.37
N ALA A 145 3.82 17.49 15.92
CA ALA A 145 4.73 17.92 14.85
C ALA A 145 5.55 19.16 15.23
N THR A 146 6.03 19.31 16.49
CA THR A 146 6.85 20.48 16.89
C THR A 146 8.33 20.15 16.94
N ASP A 147 9.16 21.09 16.49
CA ASP A 147 10.62 20.96 16.36
C ASP A 147 11.40 21.01 17.70
N SER A 148 10.74 21.00 18.84
CA SER A 148 11.40 21.15 20.14
C SER A 148 11.52 19.84 20.90
N VAL A 149 12.75 19.41 21.18
CA VAL A 149 13.19 18.29 22.01
C VAL A 149 13.24 16.93 21.28
N SER A 150 14.30 16.17 21.49
CA SER A 150 14.44 14.76 21.09
C SER A 150 13.16 13.98 21.48
N ARG A 151 12.43 13.48 20.47
CA ARG A 151 11.17 12.78 20.67
C ARG A 151 11.33 11.32 20.30
N ARG A 152 10.87 10.46 21.19
CA ARG A 152 10.93 9.02 21.03
C ARG A 152 9.63 8.54 20.40
N LEU A 153 9.71 8.06 19.16
CA LEU A 153 8.61 7.41 18.48
C LEU A 153 8.81 5.89 18.51
N VAL A 154 7.88 5.18 19.13
CA VAL A 154 7.81 3.72 19.03
C VAL A 154 6.75 3.32 18.03
N ILE A 155 7.14 2.53 17.03
CA ILE A 155 6.25 2.01 15.98
C ILE A 155 5.99 0.53 16.24
N ILE A 156 4.74 0.14 16.38
CA ILE A 156 4.32 -1.25 16.55
C ILE A 156 3.90 -1.80 15.19
N GLY A 157 4.74 -2.67 14.63
CA GLY A 157 4.58 -3.26 13.29
C GLY A 157 5.55 -2.70 12.26
N ALA A 158 6.32 -3.58 11.62
CA ALA A 158 7.28 -3.29 10.55
C ALA A 158 6.74 -3.63 9.15
N GLY A 159 5.43 -3.44 8.94
CA GLY A 159 4.81 -3.45 7.62
C GLY A 159 5.09 -2.17 6.85
N VAL A 160 4.47 -2.02 5.65
CA VAL A 160 4.68 -0.87 4.75
C VAL A 160 4.49 0.46 5.47
N ILE A 161 3.37 0.63 6.19
CA ILE A 161 3.04 1.88 6.90
C ILE A 161 4.09 2.18 7.98
N GLY A 162 4.42 1.17 8.81
CA GLY A 162 5.39 1.37 9.90
C GLY A 162 6.78 1.75 9.38
N MET A 163 7.24 1.10 8.31
CA MET A 163 8.56 1.36 7.74
C MET A 163 8.66 2.73 7.04
N GLU A 164 7.60 3.17 6.36
CA GLU A 164 7.53 4.49 5.74
C GLU A 164 7.51 5.59 6.82
N MET A 165 6.68 5.45 7.86
CA MET A 165 6.65 6.39 9.00
C MET A 165 7.99 6.42 9.75
N ALA A 166 8.65 5.26 9.92
CA ALA A 166 9.99 5.22 10.53
C ALA A 166 10.99 6.08 9.75
N CYS A 167 10.97 6.02 8.41
CA CYS A 167 11.84 6.85 7.56
C CYS A 167 11.52 8.34 7.69
N ILE A 168 10.23 8.72 7.65
CA ILE A 168 9.79 10.12 7.79
C ILE A 168 10.30 10.70 9.10
N TYR A 169 9.89 10.10 10.22
CA TYR A 169 10.16 10.67 11.55
C TYR A 169 11.65 10.62 11.92
N SER A 170 12.37 9.57 11.50
CA SER A 170 13.83 9.51 11.68
C SER A 170 14.55 10.65 10.93
N ALA A 171 14.10 10.99 9.70
CA ALA A 171 14.67 12.10 8.93
C ALA A 171 14.41 13.46 9.58
N TYR A 172 13.30 13.61 10.33
CA TYR A 172 12.97 14.80 11.11
C TYR A 172 13.53 14.78 12.55
N GLY A 173 14.50 13.90 12.84
CA GLY A 173 15.25 13.89 14.10
C GLY A 173 14.56 13.22 15.27
N TYR A 174 13.56 12.38 15.04
CA TYR A 174 12.99 11.53 16.10
C TYR A 174 13.89 10.32 16.37
N ASP A 175 14.00 9.91 17.62
CA ASP A 175 14.54 8.61 18.01
C ASP A 175 13.48 7.55 17.73
N VAL A 176 13.66 6.79 16.66
CA VAL A 176 12.65 5.82 16.17
C VAL A 176 13.03 4.41 16.55
N SER A 177 12.12 3.72 17.24
CA SER A 177 12.20 2.30 17.55
C SER A 177 11.01 1.55 16.93
N VAL A 178 11.28 0.47 16.21
CA VAL A 178 10.26 -0.38 15.57
C VAL A 178 10.20 -1.73 16.29
N VAL A 179 9.02 -2.09 16.82
CA VAL A 179 8.77 -3.38 17.48
C VAL A 179 7.94 -4.25 16.55
N GLU A 180 8.49 -5.40 16.14
CA GLU A 180 7.88 -6.28 15.16
C GLU A 180 7.77 -7.71 15.69
N TYR A 181 6.60 -8.31 15.56
CA TYR A 181 6.33 -9.70 15.97
C TYR A 181 7.04 -10.72 15.07
N LEU A 182 7.09 -10.46 13.76
CA LEU A 182 7.71 -11.34 12.79
C LEU A 182 9.24 -11.36 12.90
N SER A 183 9.86 -12.32 12.27
CA SER A 183 11.32 -12.47 12.22
C SER A 183 12.01 -11.43 11.33
N GLU A 184 11.28 -10.86 10.34
CA GLU A 184 11.77 -9.82 9.45
C GLU A 184 10.66 -8.81 9.13
N CYS A 185 11.04 -7.59 8.74
CA CYS A 185 10.14 -6.54 8.28
C CYS A 185 9.59 -6.85 6.88
N LEU A 186 8.54 -6.15 6.47
CA LEU A 186 8.02 -6.14 5.11
C LEU A 186 7.81 -7.56 4.54
N PRO A 187 6.91 -8.37 5.11
CA PRO A 187 6.68 -9.77 4.67
C PRO A 187 6.17 -9.88 3.22
N VAL A 188 5.83 -8.77 2.58
CA VAL A 188 5.47 -8.68 1.16
C VAL A 188 6.68 -8.74 0.22
N LEU A 189 7.89 -8.54 0.75
CA LEU A 189 9.13 -8.59 -0.02
C LEU A 189 9.85 -9.94 0.16
N ASP A 190 10.77 -10.22 -0.75
CA ASP A 190 11.75 -11.29 -0.58
C ASP A 190 12.57 -11.04 0.71
N SER A 191 12.79 -12.09 1.50
CA SER A 191 13.40 -11.97 2.83
C SER A 191 14.84 -11.43 2.81
N ASP A 192 15.62 -11.71 1.75
CA ASP A 192 16.98 -11.16 1.58
C ASP A 192 16.92 -9.65 1.28
N ILE A 193 15.95 -9.22 0.46
CA ILE A 193 15.70 -7.80 0.17
C ILE A 193 15.25 -7.06 1.43
N ALA A 194 14.24 -7.55 2.14
CA ALA A 194 13.72 -6.95 3.37
C ALA A 194 14.82 -6.80 4.44
N LYS A 195 15.59 -7.86 4.66
CA LYS A 195 16.70 -7.86 5.62
C LYS A 195 17.79 -6.84 5.27
N ARG A 196 18.11 -6.68 3.98
CA ARG A 196 19.12 -5.70 3.54
C ARG A 196 18.62 -4.28 3.72
N LEU A 197 17.38 -4.01 3.34
CA LEU A 197 16.73 -2.72 3.56
C LEU A 197 16.74 -2.36 5.06
N ARG A 198 16.28 -3.27 5.92
CA ARG A 198 16.30 -3.06 7.38
C ARG A 198 17.70 -2.71 7.88
N LYS A 199 18.74 -3.46 7.45
CA LYS A 199 20.12 -3.15 7.83
C LYS A 199 20.62 -1.78 7.35
N THR A 200 20.13 -1.32 6.19
CA THR A 200 20.41 0.04 5.72
C THR A 200 19.75 1.08 6.63
N LEU A 201 18.51 0.85 7.04
CA LEU A 201 17.80 1.74 7.96
C LEU A 201 18.36 1.71 9.39
N GLU A 202 18.82 0.54 9.88
CA GLU A 202 19.57 0.43 11.16
C GLU A 202 20.83 1.31 11.16
N LYS A 203 21.59 1.35 10.07
CA LYS A 203 22.76 2.23 9.92
C LYS A 203 22.40 3.72 9.91
N ARG A 204 21.15 4.05 9.61
CA ARG A 204 20.61 5.43 9.63
C ARG A 204 20.02 5.80 10.99
N GLY A 205 20.14 4.92 12.00
CA GLY A 205 19.76 5.21 13.38
C GLY A 205 18.37 4.70 13.80
N ILE A 206 17.64 3.99 12.94
CA ILE A 206 16.36 3.38 13.34
C ILE A 206 16.64 2.08 14.10
N GLU A 207 16.10 1.94 15.31
CA GLU A 207 16.24 0.72 16.10
C GLU A 207 15.15 -0.30 15.75
N PHE A 208 15.51 -1.58 15.63
CA PHE A 208 14.57 -2.67 15.33
C PHE A 208 14.58 -3.77 16.39
N TYR A 209 13.43 -4.04 16.93
CA TYR A 209 13.17 -5.15 17.85
C TYR A 209 12.31 -6.21 17.13
N MET A 210 12.98 -7.06 16.32
CA MET A 210 12.32 -8.16 15.61
C MET A 210 12.02 -9.32 16.54
N GLN A 211 11.03 -10.16 16.22
CA GLN A 211 10.55 -11.28 17.05
C GLN A 211 10.12 -10.81 18.44
N SER A 212 9.39 -9.71 18.51
CA SER A 212 8.98 -9.02 19.72
C SER A 212 7.48 -8.86 19.78
N SER A 213 6.86 -9.36 20.83
CA SER A 213 5.41 -9.26 21.08
C SER A 213 5.15 -8.15 22.08
N VAL A 214 4.48 -7.07 21.64
CA VAL A 214 4.05 -6.01 22.55
C VAL A 214 2.94 -6.54 23.44
N GLU A 215 3.06 -6.29 24.75
CA GLU A 215 2.14 -6.80 25.76
C GLU A 215 1.32 -5.69 26.41
N LYS A 216 1.95 -4.51 26.60
CA LYS A 216 1.32 -3.39 27.30
C LYS A 216 1.99 -2.06 26.93
N ILE A 217 1.21 -0.97 26.99
CA ILE A 217 1.66 0.41 26.86
C ILE A 217 1.19 1.14 28.14
N ALA A 218 2.11 1.70 28.89
CA ALA A 218 1.78 2.45 30.12
C ALA A 218 2.90 3.43 30.48
N ASP A 219 2.54 4.55 31.08
CA ASP A 219 3.50 5.54 31.62
C ASP A 219 4.56 5.98 30.58
N ASN A 220 4.16 6.19 29.34
CA ASN A 220 5.04 6.54 28.22
C ASN A 220 6.13 5.48 27.95
N VAL A 221 5.80 4.20 28.18
CA VAL A 221 6.70 3.06 27.94
C VAL A 221 5.94 1.96 27.18
N VAL A 222 6.58 1.39 26.17
CA VAL A 222 6.11 0.18 25.46
C VAL A 222 6.83 -1.03 26.04
N PHE A 223 6.07 -1.97 26.61
CA PHE A 223 6.59 -3.23 27.17
C PHE A 223 6.36 -4.36 26.17
N PHE A 224 7.37 -5.17 25.94
CA PHE A 224 7.29 -6.28 25.00
C PHE A 224 8.18 -7.45 25.42
N SER A 225 7.81 -8.65 25.01
CA SER A 225 8.62 -9.85 25.14
C SER A 225 9.43 -10.11 23.89
N ARG A 226 10.72 -10.33 24.03
CA ARG A 226 11.62 -10.73 22.94
C ARG A 226 12.40 -11.98 23.34
N LYS A 227 12.20 -13.08 22.59
CA LYS A 227 12.83 -14.39 22.89
C LYS A 227 12.66 -14.82 24.35
N GLY A 228 11.45 -14.61 24.90
CA GLY A 228 11.11 -14.95 26.27
C GLY A 228 11.68 -14.03 27.36
N LYS A 229 12.32 -12.91 26.98
CA LYS A 229 12.82 -11.88 27.91
C LYS A 229 11.99 -10.62 27.81
N GLN A 230 11.57 -10.09 28.96
CA GLN A 230 10.90 -8.80 29.05
C GLN A 230 11.86 -7.68 28.67
N GLN A 231 11.39 -6.78 27.83
CA GLN A 231 12.08 -5.57 27.42
C GLN A 231 11.11 -4.39 27.42
N GLN A 232 11.65 -3.19 27.43
CA GLN A 232 10.86 -1.98 27.40
C GLN A 232 11.59 -0.86 26.65
N VAL A 233 10.83 0.00 25.99
CA VAL A 233 11.33 1.20 25.30
C VAL A 233 10.47 2.40 25.68
N PRO A 234 11.07 3.50 26.14
CA PRO A 234 10.33 4.71 26.43
C PRO A 234 9.80 5.35 25.12
N ALA A 235 8.58 5.91 25.18
CA ALA A 235 7.90 6.46 24.04
C ALA A 235 7.17 7.76 24.40
N ASP A 236 7.42 8.83 23.68
CA ASP A 236 6.63 10.05 23.79
C ASP A 236 5.41 9.98 22.84
N LEU A 237 5.53 9.17 21.80
CA LEU A 237 4.50 8.86 20.82
C LEU A 237 4.58 7.38 20.43
N VAL A 238 3.44 6.72 20.30
CA VAL A 238 3.34 5.33 19.83
C VAL A 238 2.49 5.27 18.58
N LEU A 239 3.03 4.75 17.49
CA LEU A 239 2.27 4.48 16.26
C LEU A 239 1.85 3.01 16.21
N MET A 240 0.53 2.76 16.18
CA MET A 240 -0.04 1.44 15.91
C MET A 240 -0.08 1.23 14.40
N ALA A 241 0.86 0.46 13.85
CA ALA A 241 1.02 0.16 12.42
C ALA A 241 0.88 -1.34 12.12
N THR A 242 -0.06 -2.00 12.79
CA THR A 242 -0.26 -3.47 12.80
C THR A 242 -1.13 -3.98 11.64
N GLY A 243 -1.27 -3.18 10.60
CA GLY A 243 -2.02 -3.49 9.38
C GLY A 243 -3.39 -2.83 9.33
N ARG A 244 -4.17 -3.21 8.33
CA ARG A 244 -5.54 -2.73 8.10
C ARG A 244 -6.50 -3.91 8.10
N ALA A 245 -7.76 -3.65 8.44
CA ALA A 245 -8.85 -4.59 8.39
C ALA A 245 -9.89 -4.14 7.35
N PRO A 246 -10.49 -5.06 6.57
CA PRO A 246 -11.59 -4.73 5.68
C PRO A 246 -12.72 -4.04 6.45
N ARG A 247 -13.25 -2.97 5.88
CA ARG A 247 -14.39 -2.27 6.48
C ARG A 247 -15.69 -2.94 6.04
N ILE A 248 -16.16 -3.89 6.85
CA ILE A 248 -17.32 -4.74 6.58
C ILE A 248 -18.52 -4.47 7.50
N SER A 249 -18.45 -3.47 8.36
CA SER A 249 -19.49 -3.11 9.32
C SER A 249 -19.91 -1.65 9.18
N GLY A 250 -21.11 -1.34 9.63
CA GLY A 250 -21.64 0.02 9.62
C GLY A 250 -22.31 0.47 8.33
N PHE A 251 -22.64 -0.45 7.40
CA PHE A 251 -23.42 -0.16 6.16
C PHE A 251 -24.38 -1.28 5.78
N GLY A 252 -24.95 -1.94 6.76
CA GLY A 252 -26.03 -2.91 6.55
C GLY A 252 -25.64 -4.19 5.79
N LEU A 253 -24.35 -4.50 5.65
CA LEU A 253 -23.89 -5.73 5.00
C LEU A 253 -24.43 -6.98 5.70
N GLU A 254 -24.56 -6.95 7.03
CA GLU A 254 -25.16 -7.99 7.86
C GLU A 254 -26.64 -8.28 7.56
N ASN A 255 -27.33 -7.37 6.88
CA ASN A 255 -28.72 -7.52 6.45
C ASN A 255 -28.86 -8.12 5.04
N THR A 256 -27.76 -8.56 4.45
CA THR A 256 -27.70 -9.15 3.10
C THR A 256 -27.35 -10.62 3.14
N ALA A 257 -27.53 -11.32 2.01
CA ALA A 257 -27.06 -12.69 1.84
C ALA A 257 -25.61 -12.80 1.35
N ILE A 258 -24.85 -11.69 1.35
CA ILE A 258 -23.47 -11.64 0.88
C ILE A 258 -22.55 -12.34 1.89
N GLU A 259 -21.82 -13.34 1.43
CA GLU A 259 -20.84 -14.04 2.28
C GLU A 259 -19.66 -13.11 2.58
N HIS A 260 -19.41 -12.93 3.89
CA HIS A 260 -18.30 -12.12 4.39
C HIS A 260 -17.79 -12.63 5.74
N SER A 261 -16.61 -12.21 6.11
CA SER A 261 -15.97 -12.52 7.40
C SER A 261 -15.04 -11.38 7.79
N PRO A 262 -14.41 -11.39 8.97
CA PRO A 262 -13.35 -10.44 9.32
C PRO A 262 -12.18 -10.39 8.31
N ARG A 263 -12.11 -11.35 7.39
CA ARG A 263 -11.15 -11.39 6.28
C ARG A 263 -11.63 -10.66 5.03
N GLY A 264 -12.82 -10.08 5.03
CA GLY A 264 -13.42 -9.35 3.90
C GLY A 264 -14.63 -10.04 3.27
N ILE A 265 -15.16 -9.40 2.23
CA ILE A 265 -16.25 -9.91 1.41
C ILE A 265 -15.70 -10.97 0.44
N VAL A 266 -16.39 -12.13 0.39
CA VAL A 266 -16.02 -13.20 -0.56
C VAL A 266 -16.42 -12.81 -1.98
N VAL A 267 -15.47 -12.89 -2.91
CA VAL A 267 -15.68 -12.58 -4.34
C VAL A 267 -15.02 -13.64 -5.23
N ASP A 268 -15.59 -13.83 -6.41
CA ASP A 268 -14.99 -14.64 -7.48
C ASP A 268 -13.90 -13.85 -8.26
N ASP A 269 -13.41 -14.41 -9.36
CA ASP A 269 -12.34 -13.79 -10.17
C ASP A 269 -12.79 -12.54 -10.95
N ASP A 270 -14.11 -12.38 -11.12
CA ASP A 270 -14.73 -11.21 -11.72
C ASP A 270 -15.19 -10.17 -10.68
N MET A 271 -14.76 -10.33 -9.40
CA MET A 271 -15.10 -9.50 -8.25
C MET A 271 -16.58 -9.57 -7.87
N GLN A 272 -17.37 -10.49 -8.41
CA GLN A 272 -18.76 -10.68 -8.04
C GLN A 272 -18.85 -11.40 -6.68
N THR A 273 -19.74 -10.92 -5.82
CA THR A 273 -20.03 -11.53 -4.52
C THR A 273 -20.91 -12.77 -4.70
N THR A 274 -21.26 -13.44 -3.60
CA THR A 274 -22.26 -14.53 -3.62
C THR A 274 -23.66 -14.07 -4.06
N GLN A 275 -23.92 -12.77 -4.11
CA GLN A 275 -25.14 -12.19 -4.61
C GLN A 275 -24.94 -11.65 -6.04
N LYS A 276 -25.69 -12.21 -7.01
CA LYS A 276 -25.59 -11.85 -8.43
C LYS A 276 -25.84 -10.36 -8.66
N GLY A 277 -24.99 -9.73 -9.48
CA GLY A 277 -25.05 -8.29 -9.79
C GLY A 277 -24.47 -7.40 -8.70
N VAL A 278 -23.94 -7.98 -7.62
CA VAL A 278 -23.25 -7.26 -6.55
C VAL A 278 -21.79 -7.65 -6.54
N TYR A 279 -20.91 -6.65 -6.58
CA TYR A 279 -19.46 -6.79 -6.63
C TYR A 279 -18.81 -6.15 -5.40
N ALA A 280 -17.61 -6.58 -5.03
CA ALA A 280 -16.83 -5.93 -3.98
C ALA A 280 -15.36 -5.78 -4.43
N ILE A 281 -14.84 -4.54 -4.35
CA ILE A 281 -13.51 -4.19 -4.88
C ILE A 281 -12.65 -3.49 -3.83
N GLY A 282 -11.33 -3.60 -4.01
CA GLY A 282 -10.34 -2.99 -3.12
C GLY A 282 -10.25 -3.68 -1.75
N ASP A 283 -9.87 -2.91 -0.75
CA ASP A 283 -9.51 -3.44 0.57
C ASP A 283 -10.64 -4.24 1.24
N VAL A 284 -11.90 -3.95 0.90
CA VAL A 284 -13.07 -4.62 1.51
C VAL A 284 -13.13 -6.11 1.19
N ASN A 285 -12.56 -6.56 0.05
CA ASN A 285 -12.47 -7.98 -0.29
C ASN A 285 -11.15 -8.64 0.17
N ALA A 286 -10.20 -7.84 0.67
CA ALA A 286 -8.89 -8.26 1.20
C ALA A 286 -8.01 -9.10 0.25
N ARG A 287 -8.33 -9.22 -1.04
CA ARG A 287 -7.48 -9.93 -2.01
C ARG A 287 -6.13 -9.21 -2.21
N CYS A 288 -6.18 -7.87 -2.33
CA CYS A 288 -4.98 -7.04 -2.45
C CYS A 288 -5.30 -5.60 -2.03
N MET A 289 -4.74 -5.16 -0.89
CA MET A 289 -4.99 -3.84 -0.30
C MET A 289 -4.06 -2.77 -0.90
N LEU A 290 -4.15 -2.58 -2.22
CA LEU A 290 -3.41 -1.56 -2.98
C LEU A 290 -4.37 -0.72 -3.82
N ALA A 291 -4.10 0.58 -3.92
CA ALA A 291 -4.99 1.52 -4.63
C ALA A 291 -5.19 1.15 -6.11
N HIS A 292 -4.10 0.80 -6.81
CA HIS A 292 -4.15 0.36 -8.20
C HIS A 292 -4.79 -1.03 -8.35
N ALA A 293 -4.67 -1.93 -7.37
CA ALA A 293 -5.40 -3.19 -7.37
C ALA A 293 -6.92 -2.94 -7.31
N ALA A 294 -7.37 -2.03 -6.44
CA ALA A 294 -8.78 -1.66 -6.33
C ALA A 294 -9.33 -1.08 -7.63
N GLU A 295 -8.56 -0.22 -8.32
CA GLU A 295 -8.91 0.33 -9.63
C GLU A 295 -9.11 -0.77 -10.69
N TYR A 296 -8.12 -1.67 -10.82
CA TYR A 296 -8.19 -2.72 -11.84
C TYR A 296 -9.21 -3.82 -11.51
N GLN A 297 -9.48 -4.09 -10.25
CA GLN A 297 -10.61 -4.90 -9.80
C GLN A 297 -11.94 -4.25 -10.22
N GLY A 298 -12.07 -2.92 -10.09
CA GLY A 298 -13.24 -2.19 -10.54
C GLY A 298 -13.45 -2.28 -12.05
N ARG A 299 -12.40 -2.14 -12.85
CA ARG A 299 -12.45 -2.33 -14.31
C ARG A 299 -12.90 -3.75 -14.67
N ARG A 300 -12.38 -4.78 -13.98
CA ARG A 300 -12.79 -6.18 -14.17
C ARG A 300 -14.29 -6.36 -13.85
N ALA A 301 -14.77 -5.81 -12.74
CA ALA A 301 -16.19 -5.88 -12.36
C ALA A 301 -17.11 -5.22 -13.40
N VAL A 302 -16.74 -4.03 -13.88
CA VAL A 302 -17.51 -3.34 -14.94
C VAL A 302 -17.47 -4.12 -16.26
N ASN A 303 -16.32 -4.65 -16.66
CA ASN A 303 -16.20 -5.46 -17.86
C ASN A 303 -17.09 -6.70 -17.78
N HIS A 304 -17.07 -7.42 -16.65
CA HIS A 304 -17.96 -8.56 -16.43
C HIS A 304 -19.44 -8.17 -16.51
N MET A 305 -19.84 -7.06 -15.88
CA MET A 305 -21.19 -6.52 -15.94
C MET A 305 -21.66 -6.22 -17.37
N LEU A 306 -20.74 -5.71 -18.20
CA LEU A 306 -21.02 -5.32 -19.60
C LEU A 306 -20.83 -6.48 -20.61
N GLY A 307 -20.33 -7.65 -20.16
CA GLY A 307 -19.98 -8.76 -21.03
C GLY A 307 -18.76 -8.51 -21.91
N ILE A 308 -17.87 -7.59 -21.50
CA ILE A 308 -16.62 -7.25 -22.17
C ILE A 308 -15.53 -8.23 -21.71
N LYS A 309 -14.87 -8.89 -22.66
CA LYS A 309 -13.66 -9.67 -22.35
C LYS A 309 -12.47 -8.74 -22.19
N ASP A 310 -11.72 -8.91 -21.11
CA ASP A 310 -10.47 -8.20 -20.90
C ASP A 310 -9.27 -9.16 -20.71
N SER A 311 -8.08 -8.59 -20.71
CA SER A 311 -6.81 -9.28 -20.47
C SER A 311 -6.11 -8.76 -19.20
N ILE A 312 -6.86 -8.21 -18.26
CA ILE A 312 -6.30 -7.68 -17.00
C ILE A 312 -5.64 -8.82 -16.21
N ARG A 313 -4.37 -8.66 -15.88
CA ARG A 313 -3.56 -9.62 -15.15
C ARG A 313 -3.52 -9.23 -13.65
N LEU A 314 -4.59 -9.55 -12.91
CA LEU A 314 -4.65 -9.29 -11.45
C LEU A 314 -3.67 -10.18 -10.65
N ASP A 315 -3.14 -11.21 -11.26
CA ASP A 315 -2.07 -12.07 -10.73
C ASP A 315 -0.68 -11.43 -10.83
N VAL A 316 -0.49 -10.46 -11.72
CA VAL A 316 0.75 -9.68 -11.86
C VAL A 316 0.54 -8.31 -11.20
N MET A 317 0.68 -8.26 -9.88
CA MET A 317 0.41 -7.06 -9.11
C MET A 317 1.70 -6.49 -8.52
N PRO A 318 2.24 -5.38 -9.08
CA PRO A 318 3.42 -4.73 -8.51
C PRO A 318 3.08 -4.02 -7.21
N SER A 319 4.04 -3.97 -6.30
CA SER A 319 3.92 -3.22 -5.05
C SER A 319 5.19 -2.45 -4.74
N ALA A 320 5.06 -1.32 -4.05
CA ALA A 320 6.19 -0.50 -3.64
C ALA A 320 6.06 -0.04 -2.20
N VAL A 321 7.21 0.09 -1.54
CA VAL A 321 7.41 0.66 -0.21
C VAL A 321 8.36 1.83 -0.38
N PHE A 322 7.90 3.03 -0.07
CA PHE A 322 8.63 4.26 -0.33
C PHE A 322 9.53 4.67 0.84
N THR A 323 10.17 3.69 1.47
CA THR A 323 11.27 3.95 2.41
C THR A 323 12.42 4.69 1.70
N ILE A 324 13.40 5.13 2.46
CA ILE A 324 14.62 5.76 1.93
C ILE A 324 15.82 4.85 2.27
N PRO A 325 16.35 4.04 1.29
CA PRO A 325 15.91 3.89 -0.10
C PRO A 325 14.57 3.14 -0.24
N GLU A 326 13.93 3.27 -1.42
CA GLU A 326 12.70 2.55 -1.77
C GLU A 326 12.90 1.04 -1.84
N ALA A 327 11.78 0.30 -1.75
CA ALA A 327 11.75 -1.10 -2.13
C ALA A 327 10.48 -1.41 -2.92
N ALA A 328 10.56 -2.36 -3.84
CA ALA A 328 9.42 -2.75 -4.67
C ALA A 328 9.51 -4.23 -5.07
N SER A 329 8.36 -4.78 -5.45
CA SER A 329 8.27 -6.17 -5.89
C SER A 329 7.13 -6.40 -6.87
N VAL A 330 7.29 -7.41 -7.71
CA VAL A 330 6.24 -8.01 -8.53
C VAL A 330 6.46 -9.51 -8.62
N GLY A 331 5.38 -10.28 -8.62
CA GLY A 331 5.43 -11.74 -8.72
C GLY A 331 6.00 -12.42 -7.48
N LEU A 332 6.58 -13.61 -7.67
CA LEU A 332 7.04 -14.48 -6.59
C LEU A 332 8.40 -14.06 -6.04
N SER A 333 8.57 -14.14 -4.73
CA SER A 333 9.88 -14.11 -4.08
C SER A 333 10.60 -15.46 -4.22
N GLU A 334 11.92 -15.50 -3.95
CA GLU A 334 12.66 -16.77 -3.85
C GLU A 334 12.09 -17.65 -2.73
N ASP A 335 11.64 -17.04 -1.63
CA ASP A 335 11.04 -17.77 -0.51
C ASP A 335 9.76 -18.48 -0.95
N GLN A 336 8.88 -17.78 -1.68
CA GLN A 336 7.64 -18.34 -2.23
C GLN A 336 7.89 -19.40 -3.30
N CYS A 337 8.88 -19.20 -4.18
CA CYS A 337 9.28 -20.23 -5.15
C CYS A 337 9.72 -21.52 -4.44
N LYS A 338 10.49 -21.42 -3.36
CA LYS A 338 10.93 -22.58 -2.55
C LYS A 338 9.77 -23.26 -1.84
N GLU A 339 8.88 -22.48 -1.20
CA GLU A 339 7.72 -22.98 -0.48
C GLU A 339 6.76 -23.74 -1.41
N GLN A 340 6.55 -23.22 -2.63
CA GLN A 340 5.68 -23.80 -3.63
C GLN A 340 6.38 -24.87 -4.50
N ASN A 341 7.66 -25.15 -4.25
CA ASN A 341 8.48 -26.09 -5.03
C ASN A 341 8.54 -25.76 -6.52
N ILE A 342 8.54 -24.47 -6.88
CA ILE A 342 8.67 -24.01 -8.26
C ILE A 342 10.16 -24.06 -8.67
N ALA A 343 10.44 -24.76 -9.79
CA ALA A 343 11.78 -24.84 -10.34
C ALA A 343 12.23 -23.46 -10.87
N HIS A 344 13.28 -22.89 -10.25
CA HIS A 344 13.69 -21.52 -10.55
C HIS A 344 15.20 -21.31 -10.42
N LYS A 345 15.71 -20.31 -11.10
CA LYS A 345 17.03 -19.72 -10.91
C LYS A 345 16.88 -18.28 -10.42
N VAL A 346 17.85 -17.81 -9.63
CA VAL A 346 17.87 -16.46 -9.07
C VAL A 346 19.04 -15.69 -9.65
N LEU A 347 18.74 -14.55 -10.25
CA LEU A 347 19.73 -13.61 -10.77
C LEU A 347 19.77 -12.38 -9.87
N LYS A 348 20.97 -11.82 -9.66
CA LYS A 348 21.18 -10.71 -8.73
C LYS A 348 22.11 -9.67 -9.34
N SER A 349 21.78 -8.39 -9.11
CA SER A 349 22.68 -7.27 -9.37
C SER A 349 22.67 -6.27 -8.21
N PHE A 350 23.69 -5.42 -8.18
CA PHE A 350 23.89 -4.49 -7.07
C PHE A 350 24.08 -3.06 -7.60
N TYR A 351 23.42 -2.10 -6.97
CA TYR A 351 23.50 -0.68 -7.32
C TYR A 351 24.92 -0.12 -7.25
N ARG A 352 25.77 -0.63 -6.34
CA ARG A 352 27.19 -0.23 -6.24
C ARG A 352 28.03 -0.48 -7.51
N ALA A 353 27.53 -1.33 -8.43
CA ALA A 353 28.16 -1.61 -9.72
C ALA A 353 27.52 -0.82 -10.89
N ASN A 354 26.46 -0.04 -10.62
CA ASN A 354 25.76 0.75 -11.62
C ASN A 354 26.29 2.17 -11.66
N GLY A 355 26.69 2.64 -12.86
CA GLY A 355 27.29 3.98 -13.05
C GLY A 355 26.37 5.14 -12.67
N LYS A 356 25.06 5.02 -12.95
CA LYS A 356 24.08 6.03 -12.57
C LYS A 356 23.89 6.10 -11.06
N ALA A 357 23.84 4.95 -10.38
CA ALA A 357 23.74 4.89 -8.92
C ALA A 357 24.97 5.53 -8.24
N LEU A 358 26.17 5.30 -8.77
CA LEU A 358 27.38 5.95 -8.31
C LEU A 358 27.33 7.48 -8.50
N ALA A 359 26.90 7.95 -9.68
CA ALA A 359 26.76 9.38 -9.96
C ALA A 359 25.72 10.08 -9.06
N MET A 360 24.72 9.34 -8.55
CA MET A 360 23.67 9.85 -7.67
C MET A 360 24.01 9.68 -6.17
N ASN A 361 25.15 9.08 -5.81
CA ASN A 361 25.45 8.63 -4.44
C ASN A 361 24.36 7.68 -3.85
N ALA A 362 23.68 6.92 -4.70
CA ALA A 362 22.58 6.03 -4.36
C ALA A 362 22.97 4.55 -4.52
N THR A 363 24.11 4.16 -3.94
CA THR A 363 24.74 2.84 -4.13
C THR A 363 24.15 1.73 -3.26
N ASP A 364 23.33 2.08 -2.27
CA ASP A 364 22.61 1.12 -1.43
C ASP A 364 21.43 0.54 -2.21
N GLY A 365 21.61 -0.66 -2.76
CA GLY A 365 20.55 -1.31 -3.51
C GLY A 365 20.95 -2.68 -4.05
N MET A 366 19.94 -3.52 -4.28
CA MET A 366 20.04 -4.83 -4.89
C MET A 366 18.75 -5.15 -5.64
N LEU A 367 18.92 -5.76 -6.79
CA LEU A 367 17.86 -6.40 -7.56
C LEU A 367 17.97 -7.91 -7.46
N LYS A 368 16.85 -8.59 -7.31
CA LYS A 368 16.68 -10.03 -7.35
C LYS A 368 15.61 -10.39 -8.39
N LEU A 369 15.96 -11.17 -9.39
CA LEU A 369 15.06 -11.64 -10.43
C LEU A 369 14.92 -13.17 -10.31
N MET A 370 13.72 -13.68 -10.18
CA MET A 370 13.37 -15.09 -10.19
C MET A 370 12.89 -15.48 -11.58
N VAL A 371 13.47 -16.54 -12.12
CA VAL A 371 13.21 -17.02 -13.49
C VAL A 371 12.93 -18.51 -13.46
N SER A 372 11.89 -18.94 -14.11
CA SER A 372 11.55 -20.35 -14.29
C SER A 372 12.67 -21.08 -15.04
N THR A 373 13.03 -22.27 -14.57
CA THR A 373 13.98 -23.15 -15.29
C THR A 373 13.30 -24.01 -16.35
N ASP A 374 11.96 -24.07 -16.35
CA ASP A 374 11.19 -24.93 -17.26
C ASP A 374 10.90 -24.24 -18.59
N ASP A 375 10.56 -22.95 -18.56
CA ASP A 375 10.13 -22.19 -19.73
C ASP A 375 10.80 -20.81 -19.88
N ASP A 376 11.80 -20.51 -19.04
CA ASP A 376 12.60 -19.26 -19.01
C ASP A 376 11.77 -17.98 -18.76
N ARG A 377 10.53 -18.10 -18.26
CA ARG A 377 9.67 -16.96 -17.93
C ARG A 377 10.09 -16.26 -16.65
N LEU A 378 9.79 -14.95 -16.57
CA LEU A 378 9.99 -14.17 -15.37
C LEU A 378 8.92 -14.55 -14.34
N LEU A 379 9.35 -15.01 -13.16
CA LEU A 379 8.47 -15.40 -12.05
C LEU A 379 8.26 -14.27 -11.05
N GLY A 380 9.25 -13.40 -10.90
CA GLY A 380 9.16 -12.26 -10.02
C GLY A 380 10.43 -11.43 -9.94
N CYS A 381 10.28 -10.20 -9.48
CA CYS A 381 11.39 -9.26 -9.27
C CYS A 381 11.19 -8.52 -7.95
N HIS A 382 12.23 -8.51 -7.13
CA HIS A 382 12.27 -7.76 -5.87
C HIS A 382 13.50 -6.87 -5.84
N VAL A 383 13.29 -5.59 -5.54
CA VAL A 383 14.34 -4.57 -5.60
C VAL A 383 14.30 -3.75 -4.32
N TYR A 384 15.44 -3.37 -3.76
CA TYR A 384 15.55 -2.20 -2.92
C TYR A 384 16.66 -1.29 -3.45
N GLY A 385 16.46 0.01 -3.38
CA GLY A 385 17.37 1.02 -3.92
C GLY A 385 16.60 2.21 -4.49
N ALA A 386 17.32 3.22 -4.97
CA ALA A 386 16.70 4.38 -5.61
C ALA A 386 15.87 3.95 -6.83
N HIS A 387 14.68 4.52 -6.98
CA HIS A 387 13.75 4.24 -8.08
C HIS A 387 13.34 2.76 -8.20
N ALA A 388 13.29 2.04 -7.09
CA ALA A 388 12.90 0.62 -7.09
C ALA A 388 11.49 0.42 -7.67
N ALA A 389 10.56 1.33 -7.41
CA ALA A 389 9.20 1.28 -7.94
C ALA A 389 9.17 1.33 -9.47
N ASP A 390 9.94 2.24 -10.09
CA ASP A 390 10.00 2.40 -11.54
C ASP A 390 10.62 1.16 -12.23
N ILE A 391 11.68 0.59 -11.64
CA ILE A 391 12.36 -0.60 -12.15
C ILE A 391 11.44 -1.83 -12.08
N VAL A 392 10.72 -2.00 -10.97
CA VAL A 392 9.75 -3.09 -10.82
C VAL A 392 8.58 -2.93 -11.77
N GLN A 393 8.15 -1.69 -12.07
CA GLN A 393 7.11 -1.44 -13.06
C GLN A 393 7.51 -1.92 -14.46
N GLU A 394 8.78 -1.77 -14.86
CA GLU A 394 9.33 -2.31 -16.10
C GLU A 394 9.17 -3.84 -16.14
N VAL A 395 9.58 -4.54 -15.08
CA VAL A 395 9.43 -6.00 -15.00
C VAL A 395 7.97 -6.44 -14.95
N SER A 396 7.10 -5.68 -14.30
CA SER A 396 5.66 -5.95 -14.27
C SER A 396 5.04 -5.95 -15.67
N VAL A 397 5.42 -4.98 -16.52
CA VAL A 397 4.97 -4.93 -17.93
C VAL A 397 5.46 -6.16 -18.70
N LEU A 398 6.72 -6.56 -18.52
CA LEU A 398 7.28 -7.75 -19.14
C LEU A 398 6.55 -9.03 -18.71
N MET A 399 6.22 -9.16 -17.43
CA MET A 399 5.45 -10.29 -16.90
C MET A 399 4.02 -10.33 -17.45
N CYS A 400 3.37 -9.17 -17.61
CA CYS A 400 2.05 -9.10 -18.26
C CYS A 400 2.07 -9.55 -19.72
N CYS A 401 3.22 -9.43 -20.39
CA CYS A 401 3.46 -9.90 -21.77
C CYS A 401 4.03 -11.32 -21.82
N ASP A 402 4.10 -12.03 -20.70
CA ASP A 402 4.71 -13.36 -20.59
C ASP A 402 6.15 -13.43 -21.14
N ALA A 403 6.92 -12.36 -20.99
CA ALA A 403 8.28 -12.26 -21.51
C ALA A 403 9.23 -13.26 -20.84
N THR A 404 10.19 -13.74 -21.62
CA THR A 404 11.25 -14.66 -21.18
C THR A 404 12.54 -13.90 -20.82
N LEU A 405 13.41 -14.54 -20.06
CA LEU A 405 14.75 -14.03 -19.79
C LEU A 405 15.56 -13.78 -21.07
N THR A 406 15.42 -14.65 -22.07
CA THR A 406 16.07 -14.49 -23.37
C THR A 406 15.62 -13.19 -24.04
N GLN A 407 14.31 -12.88 -24.04
CA GLN A 407 13.79 -11.63 -24.58
C GLN A 407 14.31 -10.42 -23.79
N LEU A 408 14.35 -10.49 -22.45
CA LEU A 408 14.90 -9.42 -21.61
C LEU A 408 16.39 -9.15 -21.90
N ARG A 409 17.20 -10.19 -22.21
CA ARG A 409 18.61 -10.04 -22.61
C ARG A 409 18.79 -9.26 -23.92
N ASP A 410 17.85 -9.41 -24.83
CA ASP A 410 17.89 -8.76 -26.15
C ASP A 410 17.34 -7.33 -26.13
N MET A 411 16.81 -6.86 -24.97
CA MET A 411 16.31 -5.48 -24.81
C MET A 411 17.44 -4.49 -24.57
N VAL A 412 17.39 -3.37 -25.28
CA VAL A 412 18.36 -2.28 -25.11
C VAL A 412 17.91 -1.37 -23.97
N HIS A 413 18.73 -1.23 -22.95
CA HIS A 413 18.54 -0.26 -21.88
C HIS A 413 19.27 1.05 -22.19
N ILE A 414 18.68 2.19 -21.81
CA ILE A 414 19.29 3.51 -21.97
C ILE A 414 20.48 3.63 -21.02
N HIS A 415 21.63 4.08 -21.53
CA HIS A 415 22.83 4.35 -20.75
C HIS A 415 23.05 5.86 -20.53
N PRO A 416 23.39 6.35 -19.32
CA PRO A 416 23.39 5.63 -18.05
C PRO A 416 22.05 5.78 -17.32
N THR A 417 21.47 4.69 -16.86
CA THR A 417 20.21 4.66 -16.08
C THR A 417 20.29 3.67 -14.92
N LEU A 418 19.34 3.78 -13.97
CA LEU A 418 19.18 2.80 -12.91
C LEU A 418 18.55 1.49 -13.44
N SER A 419 17.75 1.52 -14.52
CA SER A 419 17.20 0.32 -15.16
C SER A 419 18.27 -0.68 -15.64
N GLU A 420 19.51 -0.22 -15.88
CA GLU A 420 20.64 -1.10 -16.23
C GLU A 420 21.00 -2.11 -15.12
N VAL A 421 20.44 -1.98 -13.90
CA VAL A 421 20.54 -3.05 -12.88
C VAL A 421 19.82 -4.34 -13.32
N LEU A 422 18.82 -4.24 -14.22
CA LEU A 422 18.18 -5.42 -14.83
C LEU A 422 19.17 -6.10 -15.75
N SER A 423 19.74 -5.40 -16.74
CA SER A 423 20.70 -5.98 -17.68
C SER A 423 21.98 -6.46 -16.98
N ALA A 424 22.41 -5.82 -15.90
CA ALA A 424 23.55 -6.26 -15.11
C ALA A 424 23.29 -7.56 -14.30
N ALA A 425 22.06 -7.99 -14.16
CA ALA A 425 21.69 -9.25 -13.53
C ALA A 425 21.72 -10.44 -14.52
N LEU A 426 21.70 -10.19 -15.84
CA LEU A 426 21.57 -11.17 -16.90
C LEU A 426 22.90 -11.78 -17.28
#